data_3f1b87b908e5d578cf42f95dfdb5c458
#
_entry.id   3f1b87b908e5d578cf42f95dfdb5c458
#
_cell.length_a   1.000
_cell.length_b   1.000
_cell.length_c   1.000
_cell.angle_alpha   90.00
_cell.angle_beta   90.00
_cell.angle_gamma   90.00
#
_symmetry.space_group_name_H-M   'P 1'
#
loop_
_entity.id
_entity.type
_entity.pdbx_description
1 polymer ?
#
loop_
_entity_poly.entity_id
_entity_poly.type
_entity_poly.pdbx_seq_one_letter_code
_entity_poly.pdbx_strand_id
1 'polypeptide(L)'
;MASSSDRPVVLQVLPSLVTGGVERGTVEITQAVAQADGVALVASAGGPMVGAVQRAGGRHITLPLHRKDPLSLWRNAARLAALIRAERVSLVHARSRAPAWSAWLACRRTGAHFVTTYHGTYTETLPLKRQYNAIMARGEVVIAASRFIAELIVARHSVYPTRIRVIPRGVDPNVFNPDSVSAERLVRLERAWRLPEGAPVIMLPGRLTGWKGQGVLIDALAQLERKDVWGVLVGADQGRRRYAMSLMRQAERLGVADRLRLVGQCDDMPAALMLADVVVHASTQAEAFGRVVIEAQAMARPVIAADLGGPVETVQHGVTGWRVPPGDPAALAAAIQHVLTLPPGERQAMGARARAGVPTVQAMQDATLQVYEAVLGGAAD
;
A
#
# COMPACT_ATOMS: atom_id res chain seq x y z
N MET A 1 11.83 -20.00 -31.96
CA MET A 1 10.53 -19.30 -32.00
C MET A 1 9.54 -20.21 -31.26
N ALA A 2 9.22 -19.93 -30.01
CA ALA A 2 8.19 -20.65 -29.29
C ALA A 2 6.84 -20.30 -29.92
N SER A 3 5.99 -21.31 -30.15
CA SER A 3 4.66 -21.17 -30.75
C SER A 3 3.83 -20.20 -29.93
N SER A 4 3.02 -19.35 -30.57
CA SER A 4 2.16 -18.35 -29.93
C SER A 4 1.04 -18.95 -29.03
N SER A 5 1.01 -20.26 -28.87
CA SER A 5 0.03 -21.01 -28.07
C SER A 5 0.44 -21.21 -26.61
N ASP A 6 1.68 -20.86 -26.20
CA ASP A 6 2.23 -21.23 -24.88
C ASP A 6 2.41 -20.05 -23.90
N ARG A 7 1.98 -18.84 -24.29
CA ARG A 7 2.09 -17.68 -23.40
C ARG A 7 1.04 -17.74 -22.31
N PRO A 8 1.41 -17.66 -21.01
CA PRO A 8 0.44 -17.68 -19.95
C PRO A 8 -0.45 -16.42 -19.98
N VAL A 9 -1.76 -16.63 -19.90
CA VAL A 9 -2.74 -15.53 -19.82
C VAL A 9 -3.13 -15.36 -18.35
N VAL A 10 -2.74 -14.23 -17.77
CA VAL A 10 -3.01 -13.89 -16.37
C VAL A 10 -4.11 -12.84 -16.28
N LEU A 11 -5.18 -13.13 -15.54
CA LEU A 11 -6.29 -12.21 -15.29
C LEU A 11 -6.24 -11.72 -13.86
N GLN A 12 -5.94 -10.43 -13.63
CA GLN A 12 -6.10 -9.81 -12.32
C GLN A 12 -7.53 -9.26 -12.16
N VAL A 13 -8.15 -9.49 -10.99
CA VAL A 13 -9.50 -9.00 -10.70
C VAL A 13 -9.53 -8.14 -9.44
N LEU A 14 -10.12 -6.93 -9.56
CA LEU A 14 -10.28 -5.96 -8.47
C LEU A 14 -11.59 -5.17 -8.65
N PRO A 15 -12.08 -4.46 -7.59
CA PRO A 15 -13.36 -3.74 -7.69
C PRO A 15 -13.35 -2.61 -8.72
N SER A 16 -12.31 -1.76 -8.67
CA SER A 16 -12.15 -0.56 -9.50
C SER A 16 -10.68 -0.15 -9.53
N LEU A 17 -10.29 0.65 -10.52
CA LEU A 17 -8.96 1.20 -10.72
C LEU A 17 -8.92 2.69 -10.35
N VAL A 18 -9.20 2.99 -9.06
CA VAL A 18 -9.06 4.34 -8.50
C VAL A 18 -7.64 4.58 -7.97
N THR A 19 -7.46 5.26 -6.85
CA THR A 19 -6.14 5.50 -6.25
C THR A 19 -5.96 4.67 -4.98
N GLY A 20 -4.90 3.86 -4.93
CA GLY A 20 -4.59 3.05 -3.75
C GLY A 20 -3.45 2.05 -3.98
N GLY A 21 -3.04 1.39 -2.90
CA GLY A 21 -1.95 0.41 -2.94
C GLY A 21 -2.29 -0.88 -3.69
N VAL A 22 -3.57 -1.27 -3.72
CA VAL A 22 -4.04 -2.44 -4.47
C VAL A 22 -3.98 -2.17 -5.97
N GLU A 23 -4.48 -1.01 -6.39
CA GLU A 23 -4.54 -0.55 -7.76
C GLU A 23 -3.14 -0.38 -8.34
N ARG A 24 -2.24 0.31 -7.59
CA ARG A 24 -0.83 0.45 -7.98
C ARG A 24 -0.16 -0.92 -8.13
N GLY A 25 -0.31 -1.82 -7.14
CA GLY A 25 0.22 -3.18 -7.22
C GLY A 25 -0.37 -3.99 -8.38
N THR A 26 -1.61 -3.70 -8.82
CA THR A 26 -2.19 -4.32 -10.02
C THR A 26 -1.46 -3.87 -11.28
N VAL A 27 -1.16 -2.56 -11.42
CA VAL A 27 -0.40 -2.01 -12.54
C VAL A 27 1.03 -2.57 -12.54
N GLU A 28 1.70 -2.61 -11.39
CA GLU A 28 3.05 -3.15 -11.23
C GLU A 28 3.13 -4.62 -11.70
N ILE A 29 2.18 -5.47 -11.29
CA ILE A 29 2.15 -6.88 -11.73
C ILE A 29 1.68 -7.04 -13.18
N THR A 30 0.83 -6.15 -13.68
CA THR A 30 0.49 -6.10 -15.12
C THR A 30 1.75 -5.90 -15.95
N GLN A 31 2.60 -4.96 -15.55
CA GLN A 31 3.88 -4.70 -16.21
C GLN A 31 4.80 -5.92 -16.18
N ALA A 32 4.93 -6.57 -15.02
CA ALA A 32 5.76 -7.76 -14.87
C ALA A 32 5.32 -8.89 -15.81
N VAL A 33 4.01 -9.19 -15.87
CA VAL A 33 3.47 -10.23 -16.75
C VAL A 33 3.73 -9.88 -18.23
N ALA A 34 3.53 -8.61 -18.61
CA ALA A 34 3.78 -8.18 -19.99
C ALA A 34 5.28 -8.23 -20.36
N GLN A 35 6.18 -7.87 -19.44
CA GLN A 35 7.62 -7.95 -19.64
C GLN A 35 8.15 -9.38 -19.70
N ALA A 36 7.45 -10.32 -19.08
CA ALA A 36 7.74 -11.76 -19.13
C ALA A 36 7.03 -12.45 -20.32
N ASP A 37 6.68 -11.71 -21.38
CA ASP A 37 5.98 -12.20 -22.57
C ASP A 37 4.61 -12.86 -22.32
N GLY A 38 4.04 -12.70 -21.12
CA GLY A 38 2.69 -13.15 -20.79
C GLY A 38 1.61 -12.17 -21.27
N VAL A 39 0.38 -12.65 -21.35
CA VAL A 39 -0.78 -11.80 -21.63
C VAL A 39 -1.39 -11.32 -20.33
N ALA A 40 -1.31 -10.02 -20.06
CA ALA A 40 -1.84 -9.40 -18.85
C ALA A 40 -3.24 -8.82 -19.07
N LEU A 41 -4.24 -9.41 -18.41
CA LEU A 41 -5.61 -8.94 -18.40
C LEU A 41 -5.97 -8.38 -17.00
N VAL A 42 -6.73 -7.29 -16.97
CA VAL A 42 -7.24 -6.70 -15.72
C VAL A 42 -8.74 -6.46 -15.85
N ALA A 43 -9.54 -7.11 -15.01
CA ALA A 43 -10.98 -6.87 -14.95
C ALA A 43 -11.38 -6.07 -13.71
N SER A 44 -12.11 -4.97 -13.92
CA SER A 44 -12.63 -4.10 -12.86
C SER A 44 -13.80 -3.25 -13.38
N ALA A 45 -14.41 -2.45 -12.50
CA ALA A 45 -15.42 -1.47 -12.91
C ALA A 45 -14.83 -0.22 -13.64
N GLY A 46 -13.52 -0.21 -13.92
CA GLY A 46 -12.83 0.93 -14.48
C GLY A 46 -12.33 1.91 -13.44
N GLY A 47 -11.89 3.08 -13.89
CA GLY A 47 -11.38 4.18 -13.06
C GLY A 47 -10.19 4.89 -13.70
N PRO A 48 -9.66 5.95 -13.07
CA PRO A 48 -8.60 6.79 -13.66
C PRO A 48 -7.29 6.05 -13.93
N MET A 49 -7.02 4.91 -13.26
CA MET A 49 -5.80 4.14 -13.49
C MET A 49 -5.90 3.12 -14.65
N VAL A 50 -7.00 3.10 -15.42
CA VAL A 50 -7.12 2.23 -16.60
C VAL A 50 -6.00 2.52 -17.61
N GLY A 51 -5.72 3.80 -17.88
CA GLY A 51 -4.61 4.19 -18.77
C GLY A 51 -3.23 3.72 -18.26
N ALA A 52 -3.03 3.62 -16.96
CA ALA A 52 -1.80 3.10 -16.39
C ALA A 52 -1.65 1.58 -16.65
N VAL A 53 -2.75 0.80 -16.54
CA VAL A 53 -2.76 -0.62 -16.92
C VAL A 53 -2.40 -0.80 -18.38
N GLN A 54 -2.95 0.04 -19.28
CA GLN A 54 -2.66 -0.04 -20.71
C GLN A 54 -1.20 0.31 -21.05
N ARG A 55 -0.66 1.38 -20.42
CA ARG A 55 0.77 1.73 -20.56
C ARG A 55 1.71 0.66 -20.01
N ALA A 56 1.26 -0.10 -19.01
CA ALA A 56 1.98 -1.25 -18.47
C ALA A 56 1.90 -2.53 -19.37
N GLY A 57 1.35 -2.43 -20.57
CA GLY A 57 1.21 -3.53 -21.53
C GLY A 57 0.01 -4.44 -21.27
N GLY A 58 -0.90 -4.08 -20.35
CA GLY A 58 -2.08 -4.86 -20.05
C GLY A 58 -3.33 -4.41 -20.81
N ARG A 59 -4.32 -5.30 -20.89
CA ARG A 59 -5.65 -5.01 -21.44
C ARG A 59 -6.69 -4.98 -20.32
N HIS A 60 -7.45 -3.88 -20.23
CA HIS A 60 -8.52 -3.71 -19.25
C HIS A 60 -9.86 -4.20 -19.81
N ILE A 61 -10.61 -4.94 -19.00
CA ILE A 61 -11.97 -5.40 -19.28
C ILE A 61 -12.92 -4.81 -18.23
N THR A 62 -13.92 -4.07 -18.68
CA THR A 62 -14.89 -3.45 -17.76
C THR A 62 -15.95 -4.46 -17.35
N LEU A 63 -15.95 -4.81 -16.06
CA LEU A 63 -16.94 -5.65 -15.40
C LEU A 63 -17.35 -5.04 -14.04
N PRO A 64 -18.62 -5.14 -13.63
CA PRO A 64 -19.12 -4.51 -12.39
C PRO A 64 -18.69 -5.28 -11.14
N LEU A 65 -17.39 -5.51 -10.96
CA LEU A 65 -16.80 -6.32 -9.88
C LEU A 65 -16.81 -5.62 -8.50
N HIS A 66 -17.18 -4.34 -8.44
CA HIS A 66 -17.37 -3.58 -7.21
C HIS A 66 -18.64 -3.97 -6.43
N ARG A 67 -19.61 -4.60 -7.11
CA ARG A 67 -20.87 -5.03 -6.50
C ARG A 67 -20.66 -6.21 -5.56
N LYS A 68 -21.36 -6.20 -4.41
CA LYS A 68 -21.15 -7.16 -3.31
C LYS A 68 -22.39 -8.02 -3.01
N ASP A 69 -23.54 -7.70 -3.63
CA ASP A 69 -24.76 -8.47 -3.45
C ASP A 69 -24.64 -9.87 -4.09
N PRO A 70 -25.27 -10.91 -3.52
CA PRO A 70 -25.10 -12.30 -3.95
C PRO A 70 -25.45 -12.51 -5.44
N LEU A 71 -26.50 -11.86 -5.94
CA LEU A 71 -26.93 -11.98 -7.34
C LEU A 71 -25.87 -11.40 -8.30
N SER A 72 -25.33 -10.24 -7.95
CA SER A 72 -24.23 -9.64 -8.72
C SER A 72 -22.96 -10.49 -8.68
N LEU A 73 -22.62 -11.08 -7.53
CA LEU A 73 -21.48 -11.99 -7.43
C LEU A 73 -21.66 -13.22 -8.33
N TRP A 74 -22.85 -13.81 -8.35
CA TRP A 74 -23.16 -14.97 -9.20
C TRP A 74 -23.14 -14.61 -10.70
N ARG A 75 -23.76 -13.47 -11.11
CA ARG A 75 -23.70 -12.97 -12.49
C ARG A 75 -22.27 -12.66 -12.93
N ASN A 76 -21.46 -12.06 -12.07
CA ASN A 76 -20.07 -11.77 -12.36
C ASN A 76 -19.23 -13.06 -12.47
N ALA A 77 -19.55 -14.10 -11.71
CA ALA A 77 -18.91 -15.40 -11.88
C ALA A 77 -19.18 -16.00 -13.28
N ALA A 78 -20.40 -15.87 -13.81
CA ALA A 78 -20.72 -16.32 -15.14
C ALA A 78 -19.97 -15.50 -16.24
N ARG A 79 -19.92 -14.16 -16.06
CA ARG A 79 -19.16 -13.27 -16.97
C ARG A 79 -17.66 -13.58 -16.96
N LEU A 80 -17.08 -13.79 -15.79
CA LEU A 80 -15.68 -14.16 -15.65
C LEU A 80 -15.40 -15.54 -16.22
N ALA A 81 -16.28 -16.53 -16.04
CA ALA A 81 -16.11 -17.84 -16.67
C ALA A 81 -16.15 -17.78 -18.19
N ALA A 82 -17.02 -16.95 -18.77
CA ALA A 82 -17.06 -16.71 -20.20
C ALA A 82 -15.75 -16.03 -20.70
N LEU A 83 -15.28 -15.02 -19.98
CA LEU A 83 -14.02 -14.33 -20.26
C LEU A 83 -12.82 -15.28 -20.17
N ILE A 84 -12.73 -16.11 -19.13
CA ILE A 84 -11.65 -17.09 -18.94
C ILE A 84 -11.58 -18.04 -20.16
N ARG A 85 -12.72 -18.56 -20.62
CA ARG A 85 -12.74 -19.43 -21.79
C ARG A 85 -12.37 -18.71 -23.08
N ALA A 86 -12.94 -17.52 -23.33
CA ALA A 86 -12.71 -16.75 -24.55
C ALA A 86 -11.24 -16.32 -24.69
N GLU A 87 -10.60 -15.93 -23.58
CA GLU A 87 -9.22 -15.45 -23.55
C GLU A 87 -8.21 -16.56 -23.22
N ARG A 88 -8.66 -17.80 -22.98
CA ARG A 88 -7.82 -18.92 -22.55
C ARG A 88 -6.99 -18.57 -21.29
N VAL A 89 -7.63 -17.92 -20.30
CA VAL A 89 -6.95 -17.50 -19.07
C VAL A 89 -6.44 -18.73 -18.33
N SER A 90 -5.14 -18.76 -18.07
CA SER A 90 -4.48 -19.85 -17.35
C SER A 90 -4.57 -19.64 -15.84
N LEU A 91 -4.45 -18.38 -15.37
CA LEU A 91 -4.41 -18.02 -13.95
C LEU A 91 -5.23 -16.77 -13.67
N VAL A 92 -6.05 -16.81 -12.62
CA VAL A 92 -6.79 -15.67 -12.11
C VAL A 92 -6.21 -15.24 -10.76
N HIS A 93 -5.76 -13.99 -10.67
CA HIS A 93 -5.25 -13.40 -9.44
C HIS A 93 -6.28 -12.42 -8.84
N ALA A 94 -6.90 -12.79 -7.73
CA ALA A 94 -7.85 -11.93 -7.05
C ALA A 94 -7.16 -11.02 -6.02
N ARG A 95 -7.44 -9.72 -6.14
CA ARG A 95 -6.83 -8.68 -5.32
C ARG A 95 -7.81 -8.04 -4.32
N SER A 96 -9.05 -8.52 -4.25
CA SER A 96 -10.06 -8.03 -3.31
C SER A 96 -11.21 -9.02 -3.16
N ARG A 97 -11.87 -8.98 -2.00
CA ARG A 97 -12.85 -9.97 -1.54
C ARG A 97 -14.06 -10.18 -2.47
N ALA A 98 -14.74 -9.11 -2.89
CA ALA A 98 -15.93 -9.25 -3.74
C ALA A 98 -15.57 -9.85 -5.12
N PRO A 99 -14.57 -9.33 -5.86
CA PRO A 99 -14.09 -9.98 -7.07
C PRO A 99 -13.61 -11.42 -6.84
N ALA A 100 -12.96 -11.70 -5.69
CA ALA A 100 -12.45 -13.03 -5.38
C ALA A 100 -13.56 -14.09 -5.31
N TRP A 101 -14.72 -13.78 -4.75
CA TRP A 101 -15.87 -14.71 -4.75
C TRP A 101 -16.32 -15.06 -6.16
N SER A 102 -16.48 -14.07 -7.02
CA SER A 102 -16.86 -14.28 -8.42
C SER A 102 -15.79 -15.04 -9.20
N ALA A 103 -14.52 -14.70 -8.99
CA ALA A 103 -13.38 -15.33 -9.65
C ALA A 103 -13.21 -16.80 -9.23
N TRP A 104 -13.29 -17.08 -7.94
CA TRP A 104 -13.21 -18.45 -7.41
C TRP A 104 -14.29 -19.37 -8.00
N LEU A 105 -15.55 -18.88 -8.06
CA LEU A 105 -16.63 -19.62 -8.69
C LEU A 105 -16.41 -19.83 -10.20
N ALA A 106 -15.83 -18.83 -10.88
CA ALA A 106 -15.49 -18.93 -12.30
C ALA A 106 -14.36 -19.94 -12.53
N CYS A 107 -13.29 -19.91 -11.74
CA CYS A 107 -12.18 -20.85 -11.85
C CYS A 107 -12.63 -22.28 -11.62
N ARG A 108 -13.48 -22.54 -10.63
CA ARG A 108 -14.07 -23.89 -10.41
C ARG A 108 -14.89 -24.42 -11.60
N ARG A 109 -15.41 -23.54 -12.47
CA ARG A 109 -16.19 -23.90 -13.66
C ARG A 109 -15.33 -24.07 -14.92
N THR A 110 -14.12 -23.56 -14.89
CA THR A 110 -13.27 -23.46 -16.09
C THR A 110 -11.96 -24.22 -15.97
N GLY A 111 -11.54 -24.58 -14.76
CA GLY A 111 -10.25 -25.21 -14.47
C GLY A 111 -9.08 -24.23 -14.45
N ALA A 112 -9.31 -22.92 -14.56
CA ALA A 112 -8.24 -21.92 -14.41
C ALA A 112 -7.72 -21.87 -12.99
N HIS A 113 -6.42 -21.67 -12.80
CA HIS A 113 -5.77 -21.55 -11.50
C HIS A 113 -6.23 -20.30 -10.76
N PHE A 114 -6.25 -20.35 -9.42
CA PHE A 114 -6.75 -19.27 -8.59
C PHE A 114 -5.74 -18.88 -7.51
N VAL A 115 -5.18 -17.66 -7.61
CA VAL A 115 -4.25 -17.05 -6.64
C VAL A 115 -4.89 -15.83 -6.00
N THR A 116 -4.57 -15.55 -4.76
CA THR A 116 -5.07 -14.38 -4.03
C THR A 116 -3.94 -13.58 -3.40
N THR A 117 -4.09 -12.25 -3.30
CA THR A 117 -3.24 -11.44 -2.41
C THR A 117 -4.06 -10.86 -1.27
N TYR A 118 -3.65 -11.14 -0.04
CA TYR A 118 -4.28 -10.64 1.18
C TYR A 118 -3.73 -9.25 1.53
N HIS A 119 -4.51 -8.20 1.23
CA HIS A 119 -4.06 -6.80 1.26
C HIS A 119 -4.35 -6.03 2.56
N GLY A 120 -5.02 -6.62 3.52
CA GLY A 120 -5.45 -5.86 4.70
C GLY A 120 -5.83 -6.74 5.89
N THR A 121 -5.97 -6.14 7.03
CA THR A 121 -6.30 -6.80 8.31
C THR A 121 -7.79 -7.08 8.49
N TYR A 122 -8.57 -7.08 7.47
CA TYR A 122 -10.03 -7.19 7.40
C TYR A 122 -10.75 -7.36 8.76
N THR A 123 -11.70 -6.47 9.05
CA THR A 123 -12.47 -6.54 10.29
C THR A 123 -13.41 -7.75 10.28
N GLU A 124 -13.41 -8.54 11.37
CA GLU A 124 -14.17 -9.80 11.50
C GLU A 124 -15.08 -9.79 12.74
N THR A 125 -15.78 -8.69 12.97
CA THR A 125 -16.66 -8.50 14.13
C THR A 125 -17.89 -9.43 14.12
N LEU A 126 -18.24 -10.03 12.99
CA LEU A 126 -19.40 -10.91 12.84
C LEU A 126 -19.00 -12.21 12.12
N PRO A 127 -19.58 -13.38 12.47
CA PRO A 127 -19.27 -14.66 11.82
C PRO A 127 -19.41 -14.64 10.29
N LEU A 128 -20.46 -13.99 9.76
CA LEU A 128 -20.65 -13.85 8.32
C LEU A 128 -19.55 -13.04 7.65
N LYS A 129 -18.98 -12.03 8.33
CA LYS A 129 -17.82 -11.30 7.81
C LYS A 129 -16.56 -12.18 7.74
N ARG A 130 -16.35 -13.03 8.72
CA ARG A 130 -15.24 -14.00 8.71
C ARG A 130 -15.35 -14.94 7.51
N GLN A 131 -16.53 -15.50 7.27
CA GLN A 131 -16.77 -16.36 6.10
C GLN A 131 -16.58 -15.60 4.78
N TYR A 132 -17.10 -14.35 4.70
CA TYR A 132 -16.89 -13.50 3.53
C TYR A 132 -15.41 -13.18 3.28
N ASN A 133 -14.63 -12.94 4.33
CA ASN A 133 -13.20 -12.65 4.23
C ASN A 133 -12.38 -13.89 3.87
N ALA A 134 -12.81 -15.08 4.27
CA ALA A 134 -12.13 -16.35 4.05
C ALA A 134 -11.89 -16.68 2.56
N ILE A 135 -12.60 -16.03 1.64
CA ILE A 135 -12.37 -16.19 0.21
C ILE A 135 -10.93 -15.81 -0.18
N MET A 136 -10.33 -14.84 0.51
CA MET A 136 -8.96 -14.41 0.24
C MET A 136 -7.92 -15.45 0.69
N ALA A 137 -8.33 -16.45 1.46
CA ALA A 137 -7.51 -17.57 1.91
C ALA A 137 -7.75 -18.85 1.08
N ARG A 138 -8.60 -18.81 0.04
CA ARG A 138 -8.94 -19.95 -0.83
C ARG A 138 -8.10 -20.08 -2.09
N GLY A 139 -7.16 -19.16 -2.34
CA GLY A 139 -6.20 -19.30 -3.43
C GLY A 139 -5.38 -20.62 -3.29
N GLU A 140 -4.98 -21.25 -4.39
CA GLU A 140 -3.99 -22.33 -4.40
C GLU A 140 -2.72 -21.86 -3.69
N VAL A 141 -2.29 -20.64 -4.01
CA VAL A 141 -1.31 -19.87 -3.24
C VAL A 141 -1.94 -18.56 -2.76
N VAL A 142 -1.67 -18.20 -1.51
CA VAL A 142 -2.08 -16.95 -0.89
C VAL A 142 -0.86 -16.05 -0.69
N ILE A 143 -0.79 -14.95 -1.42
CA ILE A 143 0.28 -13.97 -1.27
C ILE A 143 -0.05 -13.07 -0.07
N ALA A 144 0.84 -13.00 0.91
CA ALA A 144 0.78 -12.12 2.07
C ALA A 144 1.76 -10.96 1.90
N ALA A 145 1.32 -9.72 2.17
CA ALA A 145 2.17 -8.54 2.01
C ALA A 145 3.26 -8.41 3.09
N SER A 146 3.18 -9.19 4.17
CA SER A 146 4.12 -9.20 5.31
C SER A 146 4.00 -10.51 6.08
N ARG A 147 4.95 -10.81 6.95
CA ARG A 147 4.87 -11.94 7.90
C ARG A 147 3.69 -11.78 8.84
N PHE A 148 3.46 -10.56 9.32
CA PHE A 148 2.27 -10.22 10.12
C PHE A 148 0.97 -10.66 9.42
N ILE A 149 0.83 -10.40 8.13
CA ILE A 149 -0.35 -10.85 7.37
C ILE A 149 -0.35 -12.38 7.19
N ALA A 150 0.79 -13.01 6.98
CA ALA A 150 0.87 -14.48 6.89
C ALA A 150 0.40 -15.16 8.18
N GLU A 151 0.88 -14.71 9.32
CA GLU A 151 0.48 -15.16 10.65
C GLU A 151 -1.03 -14.94 10.89
N LEU A 152 -1.53 -13.77 10.49
CA LEU A 152 -2.95 -13.42 10.58
C LEU A 152 -3.82 -14.38 9.76
N ILE A 153 -3.39 -14.74 8.54
CA ILE A 153 -4.09 -15.69 7.67
C ILE A 153 -4.16 -17.07 8.32
N VAL A 154 -3.03 -17.57 8.84
CA VAL A 154 -2.97 -18.86 9.54
C VAL A 154 -3.90 -18.86 10.75
N ALA A 155 -3.81 -17.84 11.60
CA ALA A 155 -4.61 -17.74 12.82
C ALA A 155 -6.12 -17.64 12.55
N ARG A 156 -6.53 -16.97 11.47
CA ARG A 156 -7.95 -16.70 11.17
C ARG A 156 -8.62 -17.75 10.30
N HIS A 157 -7.89 -18.34 9.37
CA HIS A 157 -8.48 -19.13 8.28
C HIS A 157 -7.95 -20.55 8.21
N SER A 158 -7.09 -20.97 9.14
CA SER A 158 -6.52 -22.33 9.20
C SER A 158 -5.88 -22.77 7.87
N VAL A 159 -5.21 -21.86 7.19
CA VAL A 159 -4.47 -22.12 5.94
C VAL A 159 -3.13 -22.76 6.29
N TYR A 160 -2.75 -23.81 5.58
CA TYR A 160 -1.42 -24.38 5.73
C TYR A 160 -0.35 -23.36 5.36
N PRO A 161 0.71 -23.18 6.19
CA PRO A 161 1.78 -22.22 5.92
C PRO A 161 2.46 -22.42 4.55
N THR A 162 2.53 -23.66 4.06
CA THR A 162 3.09 -24.02 2.76
C THR A 162 2.37 -23.34 1.59
N ARG A 163 1.09 -23.00 1.74
CA ARG A 163 0.30 -22.26 0.72
C ARG A 163 0.45 -20.76 0.80
N ILE A 164 1.19 -20.23 1.77
CA ILE A 164 1.37 -18.80 1.95
C ILE A 164 2.76 -18.41 1.42
N ARG A 165 2.81 -17.38 0.58
CA ARG A 165 4.06 -16.73 0.14
C ARG A 165 4.08 -15.30 0.62
N VAL A 166 5.08 -14.96 1.44
CA VAL A 166 5.29 -13.57 1.89
C VAL A 166 6.02 -12.82 0.80
N ILE A 167 5.34 -11.85 0.20
CA ILE A 167 5.90 -10.99 -0.84
C ILE A 167 5.70 -9.54 -0.41
N PRO A 168 6.72 -8.89 0.15
CA PRO A 168 6.67 -7.48 0.55
C PRO A 168 6.35 -6.57 -0.63
N ARG A 169 5.78 -5.41 -0.35
CA ARG A 169 5.62 -4.35 -1.35
C ARG A 169 6.97 -3.74 -1.67
N GLY A 170 7.16 -3.44 -2.95
CA GLY A 170 8.37 -2.78 -3.42
C GLY A 170 8.17 -1.30 -3.72
N VAL A 171 9.28 -0.59 -3.80
CA VAL A 171 9.40 0.79 -4.27
C VAL A 171 10.18 0.80 -5.58
N ASP A 172 9.75 1.64 -6.53
CA ASP A 172 10.52 1.88 -7.75
C ASP A 172 11.68 2.83 -7.43
N PRO A 173 12.95 2.37 -7.51
CA PRO A 173 14.12 3.19 -7.20
C PRO A 173 14.36 4.31 -8.20
N ASN A 174 13.74 4.28 -9.39
CA ASN A 174 13.82 5.36 -10.36
C ASN A 174 12.85 6.51 -9.99
N VAL A 175 11.73 6.18 -9.33
CA VAL A 175 10.74 7.17 -8.87
C VAL A 175 11.11 7.73 -7.51
N PHE A 176 11.40 6.85 -6.54
CA PHE A 176 11.78 7.22 -5.17
C PHE A 176 13.31 7.23 -5.03
N ASN A 177 13.93 8.22 -5.61
CA ASN A 177 15.37 8.46 -5.57
C ASN A 177 15.63 9.91 -5.13
N PRO A 178 16.31 10.14 -3.99
CA PRO A 178 16.67 11.48 -3.54
C PRO A 178 17.36 12.31 -4.61
N ASP A 179 18.28 11.68 -5.36
CA ASP A 179 19.11 12.34 -6.37
C ASP A 179 18.32 12.83 -7.60
N SER A 180 17.11 12.30 -7.79
CA SER A 180 16.21 12.68 -8.89
C SER A 180 15.31 13.88 -8.55
N VAL A 181 15.36 14.38 -7.31
CA VAL A 181 14.53 15.50 -6.86
C VAL A 181 15.28 16.82 -7.01
N SER A 182 14.87 17.66 -7.97
CA SER A 182 15.48 18.96 -8.16
C SER A 182 15.05 19.97 -7.09
N ALA A 183 15.91 20.98 -6.84
CA ALA A 183 15.60 22.07 -5.93
C ALA A 183 14.31 22.84 -6.33
N GLU A 184 14.04 22.97 -7.62
CA GLU A 184 12.82 23.61 -8.11
C GLU A 184 11.55 22.89 -7.66
N ARG A 185 11.57 21.55 -7.66
CA ARG A 185 10.43 20.74 -7.18
C ARG A 185 10.20 20.97 -5.70
N LEU A 186 11.26 21.06 -4.90
CA LEU A 186 11.18 21.35 -3.46
C LEU A 186 10.62 22.75 -3.21
N VAL A 187 11.22 23.78 -3.80
CA VAL A 187 10.77 25.18 -3.66
C VAL A 187 9.32 25.35 -4.09
N ARG A 188 8.90 24.69 -5.17
CA ARG A 188 7.50 24.72 -5.62
C ARG A 188 6.54 24.19 -4.58
N LEU A 189 6.85 23.05 -3.95
CA LEU A 189 5.99 22.45 -2.92
C LEU A 189 6.03 23.26 -1.61
N GLU A 190 7.20 23.72 -1.19
CA GLU A 190 7.38 24.57 -0.01
C GLU A 190 6.51 25.83 -0.09
N ARG A 191 6.54 26.51 -1.24
CA ARG A 191 5.69 27.68 -1.50
C ARG A 191 4.20 27.33 -1.56
N ALA A 192 3.85 26.25 -2.27
CA ALA A 192 2.45 25.82 -2.39
C ALA A 192 1.85 25.47 -1.03
N TRP A 193 2.64 24.88 -0.14
CA TRP A 193 2.23 24.49 1.20
C TRP A 193 2.46 25.61 2.25
N ARG A 194 3.03 26.74 1.84
CA ARG A 194 3.34 27.90 2.71
C ARG A 194 4.15 27.47 3.92
N LEU A 195 5.19 26.68 3.70
CA LEU A 195 6.16 26.31 4.72
C LEU A 195 7.21 27.42 4.84
N PRO A 196 7.64 27.81 6.06
CA PRO A 196 8.74 28.73 6.23
C PRO A 196 10.06 28.08 5.78
N GLU A 197 10.91 28.85 5.18
CA GLU A 197 12.25 28.41 4.76
C GLU A 197 13.05 27.89 5.96
N GLY A 198 13.62 26.69 5.83
CA GLY A 198 14.45 26.06 6.86
C GLY A 198 13.71 25.57 8.10
N ALA A 199 12.38 25.66 8.16
CA ALA A 199 11.61 25.13 9.28
C ALA A 199 11.61 23.58 9.25
N PRO A 200 11.85 22.92 10.40
CA PRO A 200 11.76 21.46 10.47
C PRO A 200 10.34 20.95 10.17
N VAL A 201 10.23 19.99 9.25
CA VAL A 201 8.96 19.44 8.76
C VAL A 201 8.76 18.01 9.23
N ILE A 202 7.68 17.78 9.96
CA ILE A 202 7.18 16.44 10.32
C ILE A 202 6.02 16.11 9.41
N MET A 203 6.17 15.08 8.59
CA MET A 203 5.17 14.73 7.58
C MET A 203 4.47 13.42 7.92
N LEU A 204 3.14 13.40 7.83
CA LEU A 204 2.34 12.18 7.88
C LEU A 204 1.61 11.99 6.55
N PRO A 205 2.15 11.13 5.66
CA PRO A 205 1.48 10.78 4.42
C PRO A 205 0.41 9.71 4.68
N GLY A 206 -0.76 9.91 4.11
CA GLY A 206 -1.85 8.94 4.19
C GLY A 206 -3.22 9.56 4.01
N ARG A 207 -4.16 8.74 3.55
CA ARG A 207 -5.56 9.17 3.43
C ARG A 207 -6.07 9.70 4.77
N LEU A 208 -6.87 10.76 4.76
CA LEU A 208 -7.48 11.29 5.97
C LEU A 208 -8.54 10.31 6.51
N THR A 209 -8.14 9.51 7.49
CA THR A 209 -9.00 8.55 8.20
C THR A 209 -8.55 8.42 9.64
N GLY A 210 -9.50 8.29 10.59
CA GLY A 210 -9.18 8.30 12.04
C GLY A 210 -8.08 7.32 12.46
N TRP A 211 -8.06 6.14 11.85
CA TRP A 211 -7.08 5.11 12.16
C TRP A 211 -5.66 5.36 11.62
N LYS A 212 -5.47 6.33 10.71
CA LYS A 212 -4.13 6.73 10.22
C LYS A 212 -3.35 7.61 11.21
N GLY A 213 -3.99 8.04 12.32
CA GLY A 213 -3.31 8.71 13.41
C GLY A 213 -2.97 10.18 13.18
N GLN A 214 -3.64 10.87 12.24
CA GLN A 214 -3.42 12.31 12.04
C GLN A 214 -3.67 13.10 13.34
N GLY A 215 -4.70 12.71 14.12
CA GLY A 215 -4.97 13.32 15.43
C GLY A 215 -3.83 13.08 16.43
N VAL A 216 -3.23 11.89 16.42
CA VAL A 216 -2.08 11.56 17.29
C VAL A 216 -0.88 12.46 16.97
N LEU A 217 -0.61 12.74 15.68
CA LEU A 217 0.45 13.67 15.30
C LEU A 217 0.14 15.10 15.79
N ILE A 218 -1.11 15.56 15.69
CA ILE A 218 -1.51 16.89 16.18
C ILE A 218 -1.30 17.01 17.69
N ASP A 219 -1.70 15.96 18.45
CA ASP A 219 -1.48 15.91 19.89
C ASP A 219 0.03 15.87 20.23
N ALA A 220 0.83 15.16 19.46
CA ALA A 220 2.28 15.12 19.62
C ALA A 220 2.93 16.49 19.33
N LEU A 221 2.51 17.18 18.25
CA LEU A 221 2.99 18.52 17.92
C LEU A 221 2.73 19.52 19.06
N ALA A 222 1.60 19.41 19.74
CA ALA A 222 1.28 20.27 20.88
C ALA A 222 2.23 20.05 22.06
N GLN A 223 2.74 18.82 22.23
CA GLN A 223 3.64 18.42 23.32
C GLN A 223 5.12 18.73 23.02
N LEU A 224 5.47 19.06 21.75
CA LEU A 224 6.85 19.45 21.44
C LEU A 224 7.22 20.76 22.13
N GLU A 225 8.40 20.81 22.75
CA GLU A 225 8.99 22.03 23.30
C GLU A 225 9.31 23.05 22.20
N ARG A 226 9.79 22.56 21.07
CA ARG A 226 10.11 23.35 19.88
C ARG A 226 8.84 23.86 19.19
N LYS A 227 8.71 25.18 19.05
CA LYS A 227 7.55 25.82 18.40
C LYS A 227 7.80 26.15 16.92
N ASP A 228 9.02 25.96 16.43
CA ASP A 228 9.45 26.14 15.04
C ASP A 228 9.16 24.92 14.15
N VAL A 229 8.72 23.80 14.71
CA VAL A 229 8.45 22.54 13.98
C VAL A 229 7.07 22.56 13.33
N TRP A 230 7.01 22.22 12.06
CA TRP A 230 5.79 22.20 11.25
C TRP A 230 5.27 20.78 11.02
N GLY A 231 3.98 20.60 11.17
CA GLY A 231 3.28 19.37 10.83
C GLY A 231 2.65 19.45 9.44
N VAL A 232 2.86 18.45 8.60
CA VAL A 232 2.25 18.37 7.26
C VAL A 232 1.50 17.06 7.10
N LEU A 233 0.19 17.15 6.92
CA LEU A 233 -0.69 16.01 6.63
C LEU A 233 -0.93 15.92 5.13
N VAL A 234 -0.37 14.89 4.47
CA VAL A 234 -0.44 14.70 3.02
C VAL A 234 -1.39 13.56 2.69
N GLY A 235 -2.52 13.85 2.06
CA GLY A 235 -3.46 12.84 1.61
C GLY A 235 -4.87 13.36 1.39
N ALA A 236 -5.57 12.71 0.46
CA ALA A 236 -6.95 13.07 0.14
C ALA A 236 -7.92 12.72 1.27
N ASP A 237 -8.93 13.55 1.47
CA ASP A 237 -10.02 13.30 2.41
C ASP A 237 -11.03 12.27 1.89
N GLN A 238 -11.06 12.06 0.57
CA GLN A 238 -11.98 11.14 -0.10
C GLN A 238 -13.45 11.36 0.33
N GLY A 239 -13.87 12.63 0.45
CA GLY A 239 -15.20 13.03 0.88
C GLY A 239 -15.42 13.05 2.40
N ARG A 240 -14.38 12.80 3.21
CA ARG A 240 -14.45 12.85 4.68
C ARG A 240 -14.19 14.26 5.22
N ARG A 241 -14.81 15.27 4.64
CA ARG A 241 -14.66 16.69 5.02
C ARG A 241 -14.85 16.93 6.52
N ARG A 242 -15.80 16.23 7.15
CA ARG A 242 -16.05 16.35 8.61
C ARG A 242 -14.81 15.93 9.42
N TYR A 243 -14.10 14.89 8.99
CA TYR A 243 -12.87 14.46 9.65
C TYR A 243 -11.74 15.47 9.43
N ALA A 244 -11.55 15.98 8.22
CA ALA A 244 -10.57 17.04 7.96
C ALA A 244 -10.82 18.28 8.82
N MET A 245 -12.10 18.72 8.92
CA MET A 245 -12.48 19.83 9.80
C MET A 245 -12.27 19.52 11.29
N SER A 246 -12.47 18.28 11.73
CA SER A 246 -12.20 17.90 13.13
C SER A 246 -10.73 17.96 13.48
N LEU A 247 -9.82 17.63 12.55
CA LEU A 247 -8.37 17.76 12.73
C LEU A 247 -7.97 19.23 12.90
N MET A 248 -8.50 20.14 12.08
CA MET A 248 -8.21 21.57 12.22
C MET A 248 -8.72 22.14 13.55
N ARG A 249 -9.94 21.78 13.95
CA ARG A 249 -10.48 22.17 15.27
C ARG A 249 -9.64 21.61 16.43
N GLN A 250 -9.10 20.40 16.29
CA GLN A 250 -8.17 19.83 17.27
C GLN A 250 -6.89 20.68 17.35
N ALA A 251 -6.31 21.04 16.20
CA ALA A 251 -5.12 21.87 16.13
C ALA A 251 -5.34 23.27 16.72
N GLU A 252 -6.49 23.90 16.46
CA GLU A 252 -6.88 25.19 17.04
C GLU A 252 -6.97 25.13 18.57
N ARG A 253 -7.68 24.12 19.11
CA ARG A 253 -7.80 23.93 20.57
C ARG A 253 -6.45 23.73 21.27
N LEU A 254 -5.50 23.12 20.58
CA LEU A 254 -4.16 22.81 21.09
C LEU A 254 -3.13 23.92 20.77
N GLY A 255 -3.53 25.00 20.10
CA GLY A 255 -2.64 26.10 19.75
C GLY A 255 -1.53 25.76 18.76
N VAL A 256 -1.78 24.80 17.86
CA VAL A 256 -0.81 24.35 16.82
C VAL A 256 -1.29 24.55 15.39
N ALA A 257 -2.45 25.19 15.19
CA ALA A 257 -3.05 25.38 13.88
C ALA A 257 -2.14 26.18 12.92
N ASP A 258 -1.40 27.17 13.44
CA ASP A 258 -0.51 28.04 12.64
C ASP A 258 0.64 27.24 12.00
N ARG A 259 1.09 26.18 12.67
CA ARG A 259 2.19 25.32 12.23
C ARG A 259 1.75 23.93 11.76
N LEU A 260 0.47 23.80 11.36
CA LEU A 260 -0.09 22.60 10.73
C LEU A 260 -0.57 22.89 9.31
N ARG A 261 -0.28 22.00 8.37
CA ARG A 261 -0.78 22.05 7.02
C ARG A 261 -1.50 20.78 6.61
N LEU A 262 -2.74 20.90 6.14
CA LEU A 262 -3.48 19.87 5.44
C LEU A 262 -3.39 20.17 3.95
N VAL A 263 -2.53 19.47 3.23
CA VAL A 263 -2.18 19.83 1.84
C VAL A 263 -2.94 19.03 0.79
N GLY A 264 -3.81 18.11 1.22
CA GLY A 264 -4.56 17.26 0.29
C GLY A 264 -3.69 16.20 -0.39
N GLN A 265 -4.11 15.77 -1.56
CA GLN A 265 -3.34 14.82 -2.37
C GLN A 265 -2.12 15.51 -2.98
N CYS A 266 -0.99 14.84 -2.93
CA CYS A 266 0.24 15.25 -3.60
C CYS A 266 0.59 14.23 -4.69
N ASP A 267 0.80 14.72 -5.90
CA ASP A 267 1.19 13.87 -7.04
C ASP A 267 2.71 13.68 -7.10
N ASP A 268 3.48 14.60 -6.50
CA ASP A 268 4.94 14.54 -6.41
C ASP A 268 5.38 14.09 -5.01
N MET A 269 5.08 12.82 -4.66
CA MET A 269 5.46 12.27 -3.36
C MET A 269 6.96 12.19 -3.12
N PRO A 270 7.84 11.91 -4.11
CA PRO A 270 9.29 11.97 -3.90
C PRO A 270 9.75 13.34 -3.41
N ALA A 271 9.34 14.43 -4.07
CA ALA A 271 9.69 15.78 -3.63
C ALA A 271 9.05 16.14 -2.27
N ALA A 272 7.79 15.71 -2.04
CA ALA A 272 7.14 15.88 -0.74
C ALA A 272 7.95 15.22 0.38
N LEU A 273 8.35 13.98 0.22
CA LEU A 273 9.15 13.26 1.21
C LEU A 273 10.52 13.91 1.44
N MET A 274 11.12 14.52 0.41
CA MET A 274 12.39 15.25 0.55
C MET A 274 12.26 16.54 1.36
N LEU A 275 11.09 17.15 1.45
CA LEU A 275 10.83 18.28 2.35
C LEU A 275 10.74 17.86 3.83
N ALA A 276 10.49 16.58 4.10
CA ALA A 276 10.34 16.10 5.48
C ALA A 276 11.70 15.87 6.16
N ASP A 277 11.88 16.40 7.36
CA ASP A 277 12.97 15.99 8.26
C ASP A 277 12.66 14.65 8.92
N VAL A 278 11.37 14.38 9.19
CA VAL A 278 10.88 13.13 9.76
C VAL A 278 9.56 12.76 9.10
N VAL A 279 9.45 11.51 8.68
CA VAL A 279 8.17 10.96 8.19
C VAL A 279 7.54 10.11 9.28
N VAL A 280 6.27 10.36 9.58
CA VAL A 280 5.52 9.68 10.64
C VAL A 280 4.47 8.76 10.04
N HIS A 281 4.45 7.52 10.54
CA HIS A 281 3.39 6.55 10.33
C HIS A 281 2.73 6.25 11.68
N ALA A 282 1.67 6.98 12.03
CA ALA A 282 1.02 6.92 13.36
C ALA A 282 -0.26 6.09 13.38
N SER A 283 -0.39 5.08 12.51
CA SER A 283 -1.61 4.28 12.41
C SER A 283 -1.96 3.63 13.75
N THR A 284 -3.22 3.79 14.18
CA THR A 284 -3.77 3.21 15.43
C THR A 284 -4.40 1.83 15.21
N GLN A 285 -4.45 1.37 13.97
CA GLN A 285 -4.85 0.01 13.59
C GLN A 285 -3.76 -0.61 12.73
N ALA A 286 -3.59 -1.93 12.88
CA ALA A 286 -2.56 -2.66 12.14
C ALA A 286 -2.75 -2.53 10.62
N GLU A 287 -1.69 -2.16 9.93
CA GLU A 287 -1.62 -2.17 8.47
C GLU A 287 -0.98 -3.45 7.94
N ALA A 288 -1.36 -3.82 6.74
CA ALA A 288 -0.77 -5.01 6.11
C ALA A 288 0.73 -4.85 5.83
N PHE A 289 1.18 -3.63 5.50
CA PHE A 289 2.57 -3.39 5.13
C PHE A 289 3.08 -1.98 5.47
N GLY A 290 2.31 -0.91 5.15
CA GLY A 290 2.74 0.47 5.37
C GLY A 290 3.63 1.01 4.23
N ARG A 291 3.11 1.11 3.01
CA ARG A 291 3.88 1.59 1.83
C ARG A 291 4.59 2.92 2.06
N VAL A 292 3.96 3.86 2.78
CA VAL A 292 4.54 5.18 3.05
C VAL A 292 5.85 5.09 3.84
N VAL A 293 6.03 4.04 4.65
CA VAL A 293 7.25 3.79 5.41
C VAL A 293 8.41 3.49 4.46
N ILE A 294 8.22 2.52 3.56
CA ILE A 294 9.28 2.15 2.60
C ILE A 294 9.51 3.23 1.54
N GLU A 295 8.50 4.02 1.18
CA GLU A 295 8.64 5.17 0.29
C GLU A 295 9.52 6.26 0.95
N ALA A 296 9.31 6.54 2.25
CA ALA A 296 10.15 7.46 3.01
C ALA A 296 11.59 6.93 3.19
N GLN A 297 11.73 5.64 3.51
CA GLN A 297 13.04 4.98 3.62
C GLN A 297 13.80 5.01 2.29
N ALA A 298 13.14 4.78 1.16
CA ALA A 298 13.74 4.89 -0.18
C ALA A 298 14.27 6.30 -0.47
N MET A 299 13.61 7.32 0.08
CA MET A 299 14.04 8.73 0.02
C MET A 299 15.06 9.08 1.12
N ALA A 300 15.63 8.08 1.80
CA ALA A 300 16.58 8.25 2.90
C ALA A 300 16.04 9.18 4.02
N ARG A 301 14.72 9.22 4.24
CA ARG A 301 14.14 10.02 5.31
C ARG A 301 14.03 9.21 6.60
N PRO A 302 14.36 9.80 7.76
CA PRO A 302 14.05 9.21 9.05
C PRO A 302 12.57 8.90 9.19
N VAL A 303 12.23 7.70 9.66
CA VAL A 303 10.85 7.27 9.85
C VAL A 303 10.57 7.01 11.32
N ILE A 304 9.44 7.50 11.83
CA ILE A 304 8.86 7.08 13.10
C ILE A 304 7.56 6.34 12.79
N ALA A 305 7.49 5.07 13.13
CA ALA A 305 6.33 4.23 12.86
C ALA A 305 5.65 3.74 14.15
N ALA A 306 4.32 3.62 14.11
CA ALA A 306 3.60 2.90 15.17
C ALA A 306 4.07 1.45 15.21
N ASP A 307 4.35 0.92 16.40
CA ASP A 307 4.81 -0.46 16.64
C ASP A 307 3.65 -1.44 16.50
N LEU A 308 3.12 -1.53 15.26
CA LEU A 308 1.90 -2.26 14.97
C LEU A 308 1.83 -2.73 13.51
N GLY A 309 1.61 -4.04 13.31
CA GLY A 309 1.38 -4.62 11.98
C GLY A 309 2.62 -4.68 11.09
N GLY A 310 2.43 -4.60 9.76
CA GLY A 310 3.51 -4.74 8.77
C GLY A 310 4.66 -3.73 8.88
N PRO A 311 4.46 -2.47 9.26
CA PRO A 311 5.55 -1.50 9.45
C PRO A 311 6.63 -1.93 10.44
N VAL A 312 6.31 -2.77 11.40
CA VAL A 312 7.28 -3.34 12.37
C VAL A 312 8.38 -4.14 11.67
N GLU A 313 8.08 -4.73 10.53
CA GLU A 313 9.03 -5.55 9.77
C GLU A 313 10.02 -4.70 8.96
N THR A 314 9.67 -3.46 8.65
CA THR A 314 10.47 -2.57 7.81
C THR A 314 11.25 -1.53 8.60
N VAL A 315 10.88 -1.28 9.86
CA VAL A 315 11.55 -0.32 10.74
C VAL A 315 12.28 -1.05 11.87
N GLN A 316 13.61 -1.08 11.81
CA GLN A 316 14.45 -1.53 12.90
C GLN A 316 14.68 -0.37 13.87
N HIS A 317 14.12 -0.49 15.11
CA HIS A 317 14.18 0.56 16.11
C HIS A 317 15.61 0.98 16.44
N GLY A 318 15.90 2.28 16.36
CA GLY A 318 17.23 2.86 16.59
C GLY A 318 18.24 2.67 15.44
N VAL A 319 17.92 1.88 14.42
CA VAL A 319 18.84 1.56 13.30
C VAL A 319 18.40 2.17 11.97
N THR A 320 17.15 1.91 11.57
CA THR A 320 16.57 2.42 10.31
C THR A 320 15.40 3.38 10.55
N GLY A 321 15.09 3.69 11.80
CA GLY A 321 14.00 4.54 12.23
C GLY A 321 13.61 4.24 13.68
N TRP A 322 12.48 4.79 14.12
CA TRP A 322 11.94 4.56 15.46
C TRP A 322 10.57 3.89 15.40
N ARG A 323 10.30 3.07 16.42
CA ARG A 323 8.96 2.53 16.66
C ARG A 323 8.43 3.08 17.97
N VAL A 324 7.15 3.49 17.96
CA VAL A 324 6.45 4.05 19.12
C VAL A 324 5.14 3.32 19.37
N PRO A 325 4.63 3.24 20.60
CA PRO A 325 3.32 2.64 20.88
C PRO A 325 2.22 3.31 20.02
N PRO A 326 1.29 2.53 19.43
CA PRO A 326 0.22 3.09 18.62
C PRO A 326 -0.74 3.94 19.48
N GLY A 327 -1.09 5.12 18.97
CA GLY A 327 -2.01 6.04 19.66
C GLY A 327 -1.42 6.78 20.85
N ASP A 328 -0.11 6.73 21.06
CA ASP A 328 0.60 7.44 22.13
C ASP A 328 1.26 8.73 21.59
N PRO A 329 0.65 9.91 21.80
CA PRO A 329 1.21 11.18 21.34
C PRO A 329 2.45 11.60 22.10
N ALA A 330 2.61 11.20 23.40
CA ALA A 330 3.77 11.56 24.18
C ALA A 330 5.02 10.79 23.72
N ALA A 331 4.90 9.48 23.47
CA ALA A 331 5.97 8.69 22.91
C ALA A 331 6.33 9.17 21.49
N LEU A 332 5.34 9.57 20.68
CA LEU A 332 5.59 10.14 19.35
C LEU A 332 6.32 11.49 19.44
N ALA A 333 5.92 12.38 20.34
CA ALA A 333 6.59 13.67 20.56
C ALA A 333 8.04 13.48 21.00
N ALA A 334 8.29 12.58 21.95
CA ALA A 334 9.64 12.25 22.42
C ALA A 334 10.53 11.69 21.27
N ALA A 335 9.98 10.79 20.44
CA ALA A 335 10.71 10.26 19.30
C ALA A 335 11.00 11.35 18.23
N ILE A 336 10.05 12.23 17.95
CA ILE A 336 10.26 13.38 17.05
C ILE A 336 11.37 14.29 17.59
N GLN A 337 11.30 14.66 18.88
CA GLN A 337 12.30 15.50 19.53
C GLN A 337 13.69 14.85 19.44
N HIS A 338 13.78 13.56 19.74
CA HIS A 338 15.03 12.80 19.66
C HIS A 338 15.62 12.86 18.25
N VAL A 339 14.83 12.53 17.20
CA VAL A 339 15.31 12.54 15.82
C VAL A 339 15.77 13.92 15.37
N LEU A 340 15.06 14.97 15.76
CA LEU A 340 15.42 16.34 15.40
C LEU A 340 16.69 16.84 16.09
N THR A 341 17.05 16.26 17.26
CA THR A 341 18.28 16.60 18.00
C THR A 341 19.50 15.80 17.58
N LEU A 342 19.33 14.72 16.80
CA LEU A 342 20.46 13.95 16.27
C LEU A 342 21.36 14.82 15.39
N PRO A 343 22.68 14.63 15.46
CA PRO A 343 23.61 15.22 14.52
C PRO A 343 23.21 14.92 13.06
N PRO A 344 23.35 15.88 12.12
CA PRO A 344 22.99 15.68 10.73
C PRO A 344 23.58 14.41 10.09
N GLY A 345 24.84 14.10 10.42
CA GLY A 345 25.51 12.88 9.94
C GLY A 345 24.88 11.59 10.43
N GLU A 346 24.38 11.54 11.66
CA GLU A 346 23.68 10.37 12.21
C GLU A 346 22.32 10.17 11.56
N ARG A 347 21.56 11.25 11.35
CA ARG A 347 20.29 11.20 10.61
C ARG A 347 20.49 10.73 9.18
N GLN A 348 21.52 11.22 8.50
CA GLN A 348 21.88 10.82 7.15
C GLN A 348 22.28 9.33 7.10
N ALA A 349 23.14 8.89 8.01
CA ALA A 349 23.56 7.49 8.10
C ALA A 349 22.40 6.54 8.38
N MET A 350 21.45 6.94 9.22
CA MET A 350 20.22 6.18 9.46
C MET A 350 19.36 6.10 8.19
N GLY A 351 19.14 7.20 7.51
CA GLY A 351 18.42 7.23 6.25
C GLY A 351 19.06 6.35 5.17
N ALA A 352 20.40 6.37 5.07
CA ALA A 352 21.13 5.51 4.14
C ALA A 352 20.96 4.02 4.47
N ARG A 353 21.05 3.63 5.75
CA ARG A 353 20.80 2.25 6.17
C ARG A 353 19.35 1.82 5.88
N ALA A 354 18.40 2.71 6.14
CA ALA A 354 16.99 2.46 5.84
C ALA A 354 16.77 2.22 4.35
N ARG A 355 17.33 3.09 3.49
CA ARG A 355 17.24 2.98 2.02
C ARG A 355 17.82 1.67 1.50
N ALA A 356 18.96 1.24 2.03
CA ALA A 356 19.62 -0.01 1.61
C ALA A 356 18.75 -1.26 1.86
N GLY A 357 17.84 -1.23 2.83
CA GLY A 357 16.95 -2.35 3.18
C GLY A 357 15.58 -2.31 2.47
N VAL A 358 15.29 -1.32 1.63
CA VAL A 358 13.98 -1.17 0.98
C VAL A 358 13.78 -2.21 -0.12
N PRO A 359 12.72 -3.02 -0.08
CA PRO A 359 12.38 -3.92 -1.17
C PRO A 359 12.09 -3.14 -2.46
N THR A 360 12.62 -3.61 -3.59
CA THR A 360 12.35 -3.02 -4.90
C THR A 360 11.04 -3.54 -5.50
N VAL A 361 10.43 -2.75 -6.37
CA VAL A 361 9.26 -3.21 -7.14
C VAL A 361 9.61 -4.42 -8.02
N GLN A 362 10.85 -4.47 -8.55
CA GLN A 362 11.33 -5.60 -9.33
C GLN A 362 11.36 -6.90 -8.51
N ALA A 363 11.92 -6.88 -7.30
CA ALA A 363 11.92 -8.05 -6.40
C ALA A 363 10.50 -8.55 -6.08
N MET A 364 9.55 -7.63 -5.87
CA MET A 364 8.14 -7.99 -5.68
C MET A 364 7.53 -8.61 -6.94
N GLN A 365 7.86 -8.08 -8.10
CA GLN A 365 7.40 -8.58 -9.40
C GLN A 365 7.93 -9.99 -9.66
N ASP A 366 9.24 -10.19 -9.51
CA ASP A 366 9.91 -11.49 -9.72
C ASP A 366 9.34 -12.56 -8.78
N ALA A 367 9.22 -12.25 -7.49
CA ALA A 367 8.61 -13.17 -6.53
C ALA A 367 7.15 -13.51 -6.86
N THR A 368 6.40 -12.57 -7.44
CA THR A 368 5.01 -12.82 -7.85
C THR A 368 4.95 -13.69 -9.11
N LEU A 369 5.84 -13.47 -10.07
CA LEU A 369 5.96 -14.32 -11.27
C LEU A 369 6.37 -15.75 -10.91
N GLN A 370 7.31 -15.93 -9.98
CA GLN A 370 7.68 -17.25 -9.46
C GLN A 370 6.48 -17.99 -8.85
N VAL A 371 5.58 -17.29 -8.14
CA VAL A 371 4.33 -17.90 -7.66
C VAL A 371 3.45 -18.34 -8.82
N TYR A 372 3.34 -17.55 -9.88
CA TYR A 372 2.55 -17.91 -11.05
C TYR A 372 3.13 -19.13 -11.77
N GLU A 373 4.44 -19.16 -11.97
CA GLU A 373 5.17 -20.27 -12.57
C GLU A 373 4.98 -21.56 -11.80
N ALA A 374 5.15 -21.52 -10.46
CA ALA A 374 4.95 -22.69 -9.59
C ALA A 374 3.51 -23.22 -9.67
N VAL A 375 2.50 -22.35 -9.68
CA VAL A 375 1.09 -22.73 -9.78
C VAL A 375 0.79 -23.34 -11.17
N LEU A 376 1.29 -22.74 -12.25
CA LEU A 376 1.06 -23.22 -13.61
C LEU A 376 1.85 -24.50 -13.93
N GLY A 377 3.02 -24.68 -13.30
CA GLY A 377 3.86 -25.88 -13.45
C GLY A 377 3.42 -27.07 -12.59
N GLY A 378 2.36 -26.95 -11.79
CA GLY A 378 1.88 -28.01 -10.90
C GLY A 378 2.77 -28.28 -9.68
N ALA A 379 3.71 -27.38 -9.35
CA ALA A 379 4.63 -27.50 -8.20
C ALA A 379 4.10 -26.80 -6.93
N ALA A 380 2.79 -26.63 -6.81
CA ALA A 380 2.17 -25.91 -5.69
C ALA A 380 1.70 -26.86 -4.54
N ASP A 381 2.25 -28.09 -4.46
CA ASP A 381 2.00 -29.05 -3.37
C ASP A 381 2.73 -28.72 -2.07
#